data_6394cde1c2f173eed5adc74496a7747b
#
_entry.id   6394cde1c2f173eed5adc74496a7747b
#
_cell.length_a   1.000
_cell.length_b   1.000
_cell.length_c   1.000
_cell.angle_alpha   90.00
_cell.angle_beta   90.00
_cell.angle_gamma   90.00
#
_symmetry.space_group_name_H-M   'P 1'
#
loop_
_entity.id
_entity.type
_entity.pdbx_description
1 polymer ?
#
loop_
_entity_poly.entity_id
_entity_poly.type
_entity_poly.pdbx_seq_one_letter_code
_entity_poly.pdbx_strand_id
1 'polypeptide(L)'
;MKIKDRIWLWGQDVMSHHQVGPRKENIWNLPGINRMNPAEGARFLGIRNMCRVVMNGSPKPPFDSEMEKLSGCGQVIWSVLGDSGSDRSGNVQDDLAELLRLSKYYPKLTGGILDDFFRPISDQNATDKQARLPLERVREIRKSLHSAEHPMELWIVIYESALSEYYRDYLAEC
;
A
#
# COMPACT_ATOMS: atom_id res chain seq x y z
N MET A 1 -22.47 -11.98 -7.11
CA MET A 1 -21.08 -11.43 -7.04
C MET A 1 -20.10 -12.57 -7.28
N LYS A 2 -19.22 -12.45 -8.27
CA LYS A 2 -18.22 -13.49 -8.58
C LYS A 2 -17.06 -13.38 -7.61
N ILE A 3 -16.36 -14.48 -7.34
CA ILE A 3 -15.22 -14.49 -6.41
C ILE A 3 -14.13 -13.48 -6.81
N LYS A 4 -13.88 -13.33 -8.11
CA LYS A 4 -12.91 -12.38 -8.64
C LYS A 4 -13.24 -10.90 -8.37
N ASP A 5 -14.49 -10.59 -8.03
CA ASP A 5 -14.91 -9.24 -7.66
C ASP A 5 -14.46 -8.88 -6.23
N ARG A 6 -13.97 -9.88 -5.46
CA ARG A 6 -13.45 -9.72 -4.09
C ARG A 6 -11.93 -9.86 -4.00
N ILE A 7 -11.28 -10.25 -5.09
CA ILE A 7 -9.82 -10.40 -5.11
C ILE A 7 -9.20 -9.06 -5.48
N TRP A 8 -8.14 -8.73 -4.77
CA TRP A 8 -7.30 -7.56 -5.02
C TRP A 8 -5.96 -8.00 -5.55
N LEU A 9 -5.46 -7.33 -6.58
CA LEU A 9 -4.11 -7.54 -7.08
C LEU A 9 -3.15 -6.63 -6.33
N TRP A 10 -2.08 -7.20 -5.79
CA TRP A 10 -0.97 -6.46 -5.22
C TRP A 10 -0.09 -5.95 -6.35
N GLY A 11 -0.22 -4.67 -6.69
CA GLY A 11 0.37 -4.06 -7.88
C GLY A 11 1.64 -3.28 -7.58
N GLN A 12 2.74 -3.78 -8.09
CA GLN A 12 4.05 -3.14 -8.01
C GLN A 12 4.65 -2.95 -9.40
N ASP A 13 5.69 -2.11 -9.49
CA ASP A 13 6.36 -1.88 -10.76
C ASP A 13 7.01 -3.13 -11.32
N VAL A 14 7.18 -3.15 -12.64
CA VAL A 14 7.91 -4.22 -13.35
C VAL A 14 9.25 -4.46 -12.67
N MET A 15 9.59 -5.73 -12.43
CA MET A 15 10.84 -6.17 -11.81
C MET A 15 11.07 -5.76 -10.36
N SER A 16 10.15 -5.04 -9.70
CA SER A 16 10.37 -4.50 -8.35
C SER A 16 10.79 -5.55 -7.32
N HIS A 17 10.18 -6.76 -7.37
CA HIS A 17 10.55 -7.88 -6.50
C HIS A 17 11.76 -8.69 -6.97
N HIS A 18 12.13 -8.58 -8.24
CA HIS A 18 13.31 -9.27 -8.79
C HIS A 18 14.57 -8.41 -8.72
N GLN A 19 14.42 -7.12 -8.41
CA GLN A 19 15.51 -6.15 -8.39
C GLN A 19 15.41 -5.26 -7.15
N VAL A 20 15.64 -5.85 -5.98
CA VAL A 20 15.50 -5.16 -4.68
C VAL A 20 16.83 -4.57 -4.23
N GLY A 21 16.72 -3.37 -3.66
CA GLY A 21 17.86 -2.67 -3.08
C GLY A 21 18.90 -2.19 -4.10
N PRO A 22 20.03 -1.67 -3.62
CA PRO A 22 21.08 -1.08 -4.46
C PRO A 22 21.72 -2.08 -5.42
N ARG A 23 21.76 -3.36 -5.04
CA ARG A 23 22.35 -4.43 -5.87
C ARG A 23 21.39 -5.02 -6.90
N LYS A 24 20.12 -4.63 -6.87
CA LYS A 24 19.07 -5.14 -7.76
C LYS A 24 18.99 -6.67 -7.76
N GLU A 25 18.89 -7.26 -6.58
CA GLU A 25 18.90 -8.70 -6.36
C GLU A 25 17.47 -9.25 -6.21
N ASN A 26 17.27 -10.49 -6.66
CA ASN A 26 16.06 -11.26 -6.39
C ASN A 26 16.20 -11.96 -5.02
N ILE A 27 16.05 -11.18 -3.95
CA ILE A 27 16.27 -11.67 -2.58
C ILE A 27 15.24 -12.71 -2.11
N TRP A 28 14.10 -12.81 -2.78
CA TRP A 28 13.05 -13.79 -2.48
C TRP A 28 13.10 -15.02 -3.36
N ASN A 29 14.10 -15.16 -4.24
CA ASN A 29 14.23 -16.27 -5.20
C ASN A 29 12.94 -16.52 -5.99
N LEU A 30 12.25 -15.46 -6.40
CA LEU A 30 11.01 -15.57 -7.15
C LEU A 30 11.27 -16.20 -8.52
N PRO A 31 10.43 -17.13 -8.96
CA PRO A 31 10.58 -17.76 -10.27
C PRO A 31 10.23 -16.80 -11.40
N GLY A 32 10.86 -17.01 -12.55
CA GLY A 32 10.57 -16.26 -13.76
C GLY A 32 11.00 -14.79 -13.70
N ILE A 33 10.32 -13.97 -14.47
CA ILE A 33 10.58 -12.53 -14.58
C ILE A 33 9.24 -11.80 -14.64
N ASN A 34 8.98 -10.88 -13.73
CA ASN A 34 7.81 -10.01 -13.80
C ASN A 34 8.01 -8.95 -14.89
N ARG A 35 7.28 -9.09 -16.00
CA ARG A 35 7.30 -8.17 -17.15
C ARG A 35 6.03 -7.32 -17.27
N MET A 36 5.00 -7.64 -16.48
CA MET A 36 3.72 -6.93 -16.53
C MET A 36 3.73 -5.77 -15.53
N ASN A 37 3.27 -4.61 -15.98
CA ASN A 37 2.90 -3.57 -15.05
C ASN A 37 1.59 -3.93 -14.34
N PRO A 38 1.20 -3.22 -13.25
CA PRO A 38 -0.01 -3.54 -12.49
C PRO A 38 -1.29 -3.61 -13.33
N ALA A 39 -1.47 -2.69 -14.28
CA ALA A 39 -2.66 -2.65 -15.14
C ALA A 39 -2.70 -3.84 -16.12
N GLU A 40 -1.56 -4.24 -16.65
CA GLU A 40 -1.44 -5.42 -17.51
C GLU A 40 -1.72 -6.70 -16.72
N GLY A 41 -1.18 -6.82 -15.50
CA GLY A 41 -1.44 -7.94 -14.61
C GLY A 41 -2.92 -8.07 -14.24
N ALA A 42 -3.57 -6.97 -13.88
CA ALA A 42 -5.00 -6.92 -13.59
C ALA A 42 -5.84 -7.42 -14.79
N ARG A 43 -5.52 -6.94 -15.98
CA ARG A 43 -6.18 -7.33 -17.23
C ARG A 43 -5.97 -8.80 -17.55
N PHE A 44 -4.74 -9.29 -17.43
CA PHE A 44 -4.38 -10.69 -17.67
C PHE A 44 -5.14 -11.64 -16.73
N LEU A 45 -5.24 -11.30 -15.45
CA LEU A 45 -5.95 -12.11 -14.44
C LEU A 45 -7.47 -11.90 -14.44
N GLY A 46 -7.96 -10.88 -15.12
CA GLY A 46 -9.38 -10.49 -15.09
C GLY A 46 -9.82 -9.98 -13.71
N ILE A 47 -8.90 -9.43 -12.91
CA ILE A 47 -9.13 -8.81 -11.61
C ILE A 47 -9.33 -7.31 -11.80
N ARG A 48 -10.30 -6.73 -11.09
CA ARG A 48 -10.63 -5.32 -11.22
C ARG A 48 -10.22 -4.45 -10.03
N ASN A 49 -9.84 -5.06 -8.93
CA ASN A 49 -9.46 -4.33 -7.72
C ASN A 49 -7.93 -4.33 -7.60
N MET A 50 -7.38 -3.16 -7.36
CA MET A 50 -5.93 -2.93 -7.34
C MET A 50 -5.50 -2.37 -5.98
N CYS A 51 -4.53 -3.02 -5.36
CA CYS A 51 -3.73 -2.44 -4.30
C CYS A 51 -2.42 -1.94 -4.93
N ARG A 52 -2.33 -0.63 -5.20
CA ARG A 52 -1.14 -0.03 -5.79
C ARG A 52 -0.16 0.36 -4.70
N VAL A 53 0.90 -0.39 -4.59
CA VAL A 53 1.90 -0.20 -3.52
C VAL A 53 3.17 0.44 -4.05
N VAL A 54 3.84 1.15 -3.16
CA VAL A 54 5.15 1.74 -3.40
C VAL A 54 6.22 0.76 -2.98
N MET A 55 7.17 0.48 -3.87
CA MET A 55 8.32 -0.33 -3.58
C MET A 55 9.59 0.29 -4.16
N ASN A 56 10.69 0.25 -3.43
CA ASN A 56 11.95 0.90 -3.81
C ASN A 56 11.78 2.40 -4.16
N GLY A 57 10.86 3.08 -3.46
CA GLY A 57 10.56 4.48 -3.70
C GLY A 57 9.79 4.78 -5.00
N SER A 58 9.20 3.77 -5.65
CA SER A 58 8.41 3.92 -6.88
C SER A 58 6.99 3.36 -6.72
N PRO A 59 5.97 4.01 -7.30
CA PRO A 59 6.02 5.28 -8.04
C PRO A 59 6.26 6.48 -7.13
N LYS A 60 6.70 7.58 -7.75
CA LYS A 60 6.82 8.90 -7.08
C LYS A 60 5.66 9.79 -7.47
N PRO A 61 5.19 10.67 -6.57
CA PRO A 61 4.21 11.66 -6.95
C PRO A 61 4.76 12.62 -8.04
N PRO A 62 3.88 13.24 -8.87
CA PRO A 62 2.42 13.07 -8.86
C PRO A 62 1.99 11.74 -9.49
N PHE A 63 0.90 11.15 -8.95
CA PHE A 63 0.47 9.80 -9.35
C PHE A 63 -0.57 9.79 -10.48
N ASP A 64 -0.83 10.91 -11.14
CA ASP A 64 -1.86 11.02 -12.19
C ASP A 64 -1.64 10.00 -13.32
N SER A 65 -0.42 9.91 -13.85
CA SER A 65 -0.11 8.99 -14.93
C SER A 65 -0.27 7.52 -14.53
N GLU A 66 -0.01 7.18 -13.26
CA GLU A 66 -0.25 5.83 -12.76
C GLU A 66 -1.74 5.54 -12.60
N MET A 67 -2.53 6.51 -12.11
CA MET A 67 -3.99 6.37 -12.03
C MET A 67 -4.64 6.24 -13.40
N GLU A 68 -4.14 6.93 -14.41
CA GLU A 68 -4.58 6.78 -15.81
C GLU A 68 -4.35 5.36 -16.34
N LYS A 69 -3.17 4.78 -16.08
CA LYS A 69 -2.88 3.38 -16.45
C LYS A 69 -3.86 2.40 -15.80
N LEU A 70 -4.32 2.70 -14.59
CA LEU A 70 -5.30 1.92 -13.84
C LEU A 70 -6.75 2.22 -14.23
N SER A 71 -7.01 2.89 -15.36
CA SER A 71 -8.37 3.25 -15.81
C SER A 71 -9.33 2.07 -15.93
N GLY A 72 -8.83 0.89 -16.25
CA GLY A 72 -9.60 -0.36 -16.31
C GLY A 72 -9.96 -0.99 -14.95
N CYS A 73 -9.38 -0.50 -13.85
CA CYS A 73 -9.70 -0.98 -12.51
C CYS A 73 -11.03 -0.41 -12.03
N GLY A 74 -11.77 -1.21 -11.25
CA GLY A 74 -13.03 -0.78 -10.61
C GLY A 74 -12.79 -0.08 -9.29
N GLN A 75 -11.83 -0.58 -8.51
CA GLN A 75 -11.42 0.01 -7.24
C GLN A 75 -9.90 0.00 -7.14
N VAL A 76 -9.36 1.04 -6.52
CA VAL A 76 -7.93 1.18 -6.26
C VAL A 76 -7.75 1.61 -4.81
N ILE A 77 -6.86 0.94 -4.09
CA ILE A 77 -6.28 1.43 -2.85
C ILE A 77 -4.80 1.74 -3.10
N TRP A 78 -4.26 2.72 -2.41
CA TRP A 78 -2.91 3.23 -2.70
C TRP A 78 -2.06 3.34 -1.45
N SER A 79 -0.77 3.06 -1.57
CA SER A 79 0.17 3.22 -0.46
C SER A 79 0.18 4.64 0.10
N VAL A 80 -0.13 4.77 1.37
CA VAL A 80 0.14 5.97 2.19
C VAL A 80 1.51 5.83 2.87
N LEU A 81 1.88 4.60 3.18
CA LEU A 81 3.18 4.23 3.70
C LEU A 81 3.69 3.06 2.85
N GLY A 82 4.83 3.25 2.18
CA GLY A 82 5.46 2.24 1.35
C GLY A 82 6.14 1.13 2.18
N ASP A 83 6.75 0.19 1.48
CA ASP A 83 7.51 -0.91 2.08
C ASP A 83 8.62 -0.41 3.02
N SER A 84 9.13 -1.31 3.85
CA SER A 84 10.18 -1.01 4.83
C SER A 84 11.52 -0.64 4.18
N GLY A 85 11.71 -0.99 2.90
CA GLY A 85 12.89 -0.62 2.09
C GLY A 85 12.74 0.69 1.34
N SER A 86 11.60 1.37 1.46
CA SER A 86 11.34 2.61 0.77
C SER A 86 11.94 3.80 1.52
N ASP A 87 12.78 4.59 0.84
CA ASP A 87 13.32 5.86 1.37
C ASP A 87 12.22 6.91 1.63
N ARG A 88 10.99 6.65 1.19
CA ARG A 88 9.82 7.50 1.40
C ARG A 88 9.18 7.36 2.78
N SER A 89 9.72 6.51 3.64
CA SER A 89 9.20 6.28 5.00
C SER A 89 9.07 7.56 5.85
N GLY A 90 9.76 8.65 5.49
CA GLY A 90 9.63 9.95 6.12
C GLY A 90 8.53 10.86 5.55
N ASN A 91 7.95 10.53 4.39
CA ASN A 91 7.05 11.41 3.62
C ASN A 91 5.59 10.94 3.57
N VAL A 92 5.11 10.31 4.63
CA VAL A 92 3.68 9.91 4.74
C VAL A 92 2.74 11.08 4.47
N GLN A 93 3.11 12.28 4.89
CA GLN A 93 2.28 13.47 4.68
C GLN A 93 2.12 13.81 3.21
N ASP A 94 3.17 13.69 2.42
CA ASP A 94 3.14 14.02 1.00
C ASP A 94 2.31 12.99 0.22
N ASP A 95 2.46 11.70 0.54
CA ASP A 95 1.67 10.63 -0.06
C ASP A 95 0.19 10.76 0.30
N LEU A 96 -0.12 11.04 1.57
CA LEU A 96 -1.50 11.29 2.00
C LEU A 96 -2.11 12.50 1.30
N ALA A 97 -1.39 13.62 1.23
CA ALA A 97 -1.86 14.82 0.55
C ALA A 97 -2.14 14.55 -0.94
N GLU A 98 -1.29 13.77 -1.58
CA GLU A 98 -1.45 13.37 -2.97
C GLU A 98 -2.67 12.46 -3.18
N LEU A 99 -2.91 11.49 -2.29
CA LEU A 99 -4.11 10.67 -2.34
C LEU A 99 -5.39 11.52 -2.19
N LEU A 100 -5.40 12.44 -1.24
CA LEU A 100 -6.52 13.36 -1.04
C LEU A 100 -6.75 14.26 -2.26
N ARG A 101 -5.69 14.68 -2.93
CA ARG A 101 -5.78 15.41 -4.20
C ARG A 101 -6.41 14.55 -5.30
N LEU A 102 -5.88 13.33 -5.48
CA LEU A 102 -6.34 12.40 -6.52
C LEU A 102 -7.79 11.95 -6.32
N SER A 103 -8.24 11.77 -5.08
CA SER A 103 -9.61 11.33 -4.78
C SER A 103 -10.67 12.25 -5.39
N LYS A 104 -10.38 13.54 -5.55
CA LYS A 104 -11.28 14.52 -6.19
C LYS A 104 -11.56 14.21 -7.66
N TYR A 105 -10.61 13.59 -8.35
CA TYR A 105 -10.70 13.31 -9.79
C TYR A 105 -10.95 11.84 -10.10
N TYR A 106 -10.67 10.94 -9.16
CA TYR A 106 -10.74 9.50 -9.36
C TYR A 106 -11.60 8.82 -8.29
N PRO A 107 -12.94 8.78 -8.45
CA PRO A 107 -13.85 8.16 -7.46
C PRO A 107 -13.57 6.69 -7.19
N LYS A 108 -12.85 6.02 -8.08
CA LYS A 108 -12.41 4.62 -7.91
C LYS A 108 -11.23 4.46 -6.95
N LEU A 109 -10.59 5.55 -6.53
CA LEU A 109 -9.62 5.55 -5.44
C LEU A 109 -10.38 5.46 -4.12
N THR A 110 -10.43 4.26 -3.55
CA THR A 110 -11.33 3.94 -2.43
C THR A 110 -10.63 3.73 -1.11
N GLY A 111 -9.31 3.83 -1.09
CA GLY A 111 -8.57 3.67 0.17
C GLY A 111 -7.09 4.01 0.10
N GLY A 112 -6.53 4.21 1.27
CA GLY A 112 -5.10 4.25 1.53
C GLY A 112 -4.63 2.99 2.25
N ILE A 113 -3.39 2.53 2.04
CA ILE A 113 -2.84 1.36 2.70
C ILE A 113 -1.52 1.66 3.39
N LEU A 114 -1.37 1.12 4.59
CA LEU A 114 -0.13 1.09 5.36
C LEU A 114 0.55 -0.25 5.11
N ASP A 115 1.62 -0.23 4.31
CA ASP A 115 2.38 -1.42 3.93
C ASP A 115 3.55 -1.65 4.89
N ASP A 116 3.86 -2.94 5.18
CA ASP A 116 4.89 -3.34 6.12
C ASP A 116 4.87 -2.52 7.44
N PHE A 117 3.67 -2.26 7.94
CA PHE A 117 3.45 -1.28 8.99
C PHE A 117 3.96 -1.75 10.35
N PHE A 118 3.73 -3.02 10.68
CA PHE A 118 4.22 -3.61 11.92
C PHE A 118 5.61 -4.21 11.71
N ARG A 119 6.51 -3.92 12.62
CA ARG A 119 7.84 -4.51 12.63
C ARG A 119 7.81 -5.86 13.32
N PRO A 120 8.57 -6.85 12.85
CA PRO A 120 8.72 -8.10 13.57
C PRO A 120 9.24 -7.85 14.98
N ILE A 121 8.66 -8.54 15.96
CA ILE A 121 9.16 -8.54 17.34
C ILE A 121 10.39 -9.44 17.37
N SER A 122 11.51 -8.96 16.86
CA SER A 122 12.78 -9.69 16.88
C SER A 122 13.60 -9.48 18.18
N ASP A 123 13.21 -8.47 18.97
CA ASP A 123 13.87 -8.13 20.22
C ASP A 123 12.84 -8.04 21.34
N GLN A 124 12.90 -8.98 22.28
CA GLN A 124 12.04 -9.01 23.48
C GLN A 124 12.21 -7.77 24.37
N ASN A 125 13.22 -6.95 24.10
CA ASN A 125 13.50 -5.71 24.82
C ASN A 125 13.10 -4.45 24.03
N ALA A 126 12.53 -4.56 22.84
CA ALA A 126 12.08 -3.41 22.05
C ALA A 126 10.74 -2.89 22.60
N THR A 127 10.83 -2.02 23.57
CA THR A 127 9.68 -1.54 24.34
C THR A 127 8.73 -0.60 23.58
N ASP A 128 9.15 0.07 22.50
CA ASP A 128 8.36 1.22 22.04
C ASP A 128 8.16 1.43 20.53
N LYS A 129 8.61 0.55 19.64
CA LYS A 129 8.57 0.86 18.19
C LYS A 129 8.22 -0.33 17.31
N GLN A 130 7.13 -0.98 17.61
CA GLN A 130 6.65 -2.12 16.80
C GLN A 130 5.80 -1.67 15.63
N ALA A 131 5.24 -0.47 15.65
CA ALA A 131 4.56 0.17 14.54
C ALA A 131 5.42 1.30 13.95
N ARG A 132 5.30 1.53 12.64
CA ARG A 132 6.08 2.58 11.95
C ARG A 132 5.59 3.99 12.27
N LEU A 133 4.34 4.13 12.68
CA LEU A 133 3.73 5.38 13.11
C LEU A 133 3.07 5.22 14.47
N PRO A 134 3.03 6.28 15.29
CA PRO A 134 2.23 6.26 16.53
C PRO A 134 0.74 6.16 16.20
N LEU A 135 -0.04 5.59 17.12
CA LEU A 135 -1.48 5.36 16.96
C LEU A 135 -2.24 6.64 16.62
N GLU A 136 -1.89 7.74 17.25
CA GLU A 136 -2.52 9.05 16.98
C GLU A 136 -2.36 9.47 15.52
N ARG A 137 -1.18 9.22 14.95
CA ARG A 137 -0.95 9.50 13.54
C ARG A 137 -1.78 8.63 12.60
N VAL A 138 -2.01 7.37 12.97
CA VAL A 138 -2.91 6.47 12.22
C VAL A 138 -4.35 6.99 12.26
N ARG A 139 -4.80 7.48 13.41
CA ARG A 139 -6.12 8.12 13.57
C ARG A 139 -6.28 9.37 12.69
N GLU A 140 -5.26 10.22 12.64
CA GLU A 140 -5.25 11.40 11.78
C GLU A 140 -5.34 11.02 10.30
N ILE A 141 -4.58 10.02 9.85
CA ILE A 141 -4.62 9.51 8.49
C ILE A 141 -6.02 8.99 8.16
N ARG A 142 -6.58 8.13 9.00
CA ARG A 142 -7.94 7.60 8.85
C ARG A 142 -8.96 8.73 8.74
N LYS A 143 -8.92 9.68 9.67
CA LYS A 143 -9.83 10.84 9.67
C LYS A 143 -9.72 11.64 8.36
N SER A 144 -8.51 11.87 7.88
CA SER A 144 -8.29 12.60 6.63
C SER A 144 -8.85 11.85 5.43
N LEU A 145 -8.64 10.52 5.36
CA LEU A 145 -9.18 9.68 4.29
C LEU A 145 -10.72 9.66 4.31
N HIS A 146 -11.34 9.47 5.48
CA HIS A 146 -12.79 9.46 5.61
C HIS A 146 -13.44 10.83 5.32
N SER A 147 -12.70 11.93 5.54
CA SER A 147 -13.20 13.29 5.30
C SER A 147 -12.94 13.78 3.87
N ALA A 148 -12.39 12.96 3.00
CA ALA A 148 -12.19 13.31 1.60
C ALA A 148 -13.52 13.50 0.88
N GLU A 149 -13.53 14.22 -0.25
CA GLU A 149 -14.72 14.44 -1.08
C GLU A 149 -15.38 13.11 -1.49
N HIS A 150 -14.55 12.12 -1.83
CA HIS A 150 -14.95 10.72 -1.92
C HIS A 150 -14.30 9.97 -0.74
N PRO A 151 -15.07 9.61 0.30
CA PRO A 151 -14.51 8.95 1.47
C PRO A 151 -13.75 7.67 1.13
N MET A 152 -12.59 7.53 1.73
CA MET A 152 -11.66 6.42 1.50
C MET A 152 -11.42 5.65 2.80
N GLU A 153 -11.30 4.33 2.69
CA GLU A 153 -10.98 3.46 3.83
C GLU A 153 -9.46 3.41 4.09
N LEU A 154 -9.09 3.18 5.34
CA LEU A 154 -7.70 2.89 5.71
C LEU A 154 -7.50 1.39 5.81
N TRP A 155 -6.53 0.89 5.06
CA TRP A 155 -6.12 -0.51 5.03
C TRP A 155 -4.74 -0.67 5.67
N ILE A 156 -4.50 -1.85 6.21
CA ILE A 156 -3.20 -2.19 6.80
C ILE A 156 -2.80 -3.61 6.42
N VAL A 157 -1.52 -3.81 6.11
CA VAL A 157 -0.96 -5.14 5.92
C VAL A 157 -0.62 -5.74 7.28
N ILE A 158 -1.16 -6.93 7.54
CA ILE A 158 -0.89 -7.68 8.76
C ILE A 158 -0.26 -9.04 8.42
N TYR A 159 0.69 -9.43 9.23
CA TYR A 159 1.27 -10.76 9.23
C TYR A 159 0.84 -11.50 10.50
N GLU A 160 1.00 -12.81 10.55
CA GLU A 160 0.62 -13.61 11.72
C GLU A 160 1.23 -13.08 13.02
N SER A 161 2.48 -12.63 12.96
CA SER A 161 3.19 -12.01 14.09
C SER A 161 2.54 -10.72 14.62
N ALA A 162 1.70 -10.07 13.82
CA ALA A 162 0.96 -8.87 14.23
C ALA A 162 -0.40 -9.16 14.87
N LEU A 163 -0.79 -10.43 14.98
CA LEU A 163 -2.03 -10.84 15.64
C LEU A 163 -1.81 -10.97 17.16
N SER A 164 -1.63 -9.85 17.83
CA SER A 164 -1.44 -9.79 19.28
C SER A 164 -2.25 -8.66 19.91
N GLU A 165 -2.50 -8.74 21.21
CA GLU A 165 -3.18 -7.69 21.99
C GLU A 165 -2.48 -6.33 21.86
N TYR A 166 -1.18 -6.33 21.67
CA TYR A 166 -0.38 -5.11 21.51
C TYR A 166 -0.82 -4.27 20.31
N TYR A 167 -1.26 -4.90 19.22
CA TYR A 167 -1.66 -4.20 18.00
C TYR A 167 -3.17 -3.94 17.90
N ARG A 168 -3.95 -4.42 18.86
CA ARG A 168 -5.41 -4.33 18.83
C ARG A 168 -5.93 -2.94 18.52
N ASP A 169 -5.38 -1.92 19.18
CA ASP A 169 -5.85 -0.54 19.04
C ASP A 169 -5.54 0.02 17.63
N TYR A 170 -4.42 -0.40 17.03
CA TYR A 170 -4.09 -0.07 15.65
C TYR A 170 -5.04 -0.76 14.66
N LEU A 171 -5.35 -2.02 14.89
CA LEU A 171 -6.24 -2.78 14.02
C LEU A 171 -7.68 -2.26 14.08
N ALA A 172 -8.08 -1.71 15.20
CA ALA A 172 -9.39 -1.07 15.36
C ALA A 172 -9.56 0.23 14.54
N GLU A 173 -8.47 0.82 14.11
CA GLU A 173 -8.50 2.02 13.26
C GLU A 173 -8.53 1.72 11.75
N CYS A 174 -8.47 0.45 11.35
CA CYS A 174 -8.36 0.07 9.94
C CYS A 174 -9.50 -0.79 9.43
#